data_7ace9060128d1ee2df4d846fc1c16b99
#
_entry.id   7ace9060128d1ee2df4d846fc1c16b99
#
_cell.length_a   1.000
_cell.length_b   1.000
_cell.length_c   1.000
_cell.angle_alpha   90.00
_cell.angle_beta   90.00
_cell.angle_gamma   90.00
#
_symmetry.space_group_name_H-M   'P 1'
#
loop_
_entity.id
_entity.type
_entity.pdbx_description
1 polymer ?
#
loop_
_entity_poly.entity_id
_entity_poly.type
_entity_poly.pdbx_seq_one_letter_code
_entity_poly.pdbx_strand_id
1 'polypeptide(L)'
;LVTTPFGNHRLVDWGTFPHKDEDKGDWQVASWAVEQLDAKPKEPFFLSVGFFLPHVPCYATQKWFDLYPDDDSVLPKIRRKDRKDTPRFSWYLHWYLPEVRLKFLEETNQWRNIVRSYLACTSFVDSQVGRVLAALKRNNLEEDTIVVLWSDHGWHLGEKLITGKNTLWDDGARVPLVFAGPGIKPRQLCGKPAELLDIYPTLLELCGLPKNKKLEGHSLAPQLKDADAPRKWPAITTHNHDNHGVRSEHWSFIQYA
;
A
#
# COMPACT_ATOMS: atom_id res chain seq x y z
N LEU A 1 12.84 20.92 4.46
CA LEU A 1 11.95 21.07 5.64
C LEU A 1 10.65 21.70 5.18
N VAL A 2 9.57 20.95 5.24
CA VAL A 2 8.25 21.46 4.91
C VAL A 2 7.65 22.11 6.15
N THR A 3 7.30 23.38 6.05
CA THR A 3 6.57 24.10 7.10
C THR A 3 5.10 23.78 6.96
N THR A 4 4.53 23.09 7.94
CA THR A 4 3.10 22.83 8.03
C THR A 4 2.43 23.88 8.94
N PRO A 5 1.07 23.99 8.96
CA PRO A 5 0.39 24.83 9.92
C PRO A 5 0.74 24.54 11.40
N PHE A 6 1.33 23.40 11.67
CA PHE A 6 1.76 22.94 12.99
C PHE A 6 3.29 23.10 13.23
N GLY A 7 3.98 23.83 12.35
CA GLY A 7 5.44 24.05 12.40
C GLY A 7 6.23 23.20 11.42
N ASN A 8 7.53 23.18 11.56
CA ASN A 8 8.43 22.43 10.69
C ASN A 8 8.35 20.93 11.03
N HIS A 9 8.00 20.11 10.04
CA HIS A 9 7.95 18.67 10.20
C HIS A 9 9.14 18.00 9.51
N ARG A 10 10.00 17.35 10.29
CA ARG A 10 11.24 16.74 9.80
C ARG A 10 11.03 15.40 9.07
N LEU A 11 9.84 14.81 9.20
CA LEU A 11 9.53 13.49 8.62
C LEU A 11 8.85 13.58 7.25
N VAL A 12 8.37 14.76 6.85
CA VAL A 12 7.72 14.95 5.55
C VAL A 12 8.69 15.68 4.63
N ASP A 13 9.32 14.93 3.77
CA ASP A 13 10.27 15.44 2.78
C ASP A 13 10.31 14.53 1.55
N TRP A 14 10.87 15.01 0.46
CA TRP A 14 10.97 14.29 -0.81
C TRP A 14 12.11 14.81 -1.66
N GLY A 15 12.60 13.98 -2.57
CA GLY A 15 13.64 14.38 -3.50
C GLY A 15 14.54 13.24 -3.95
N THR A 16 15.62 13.62 -4.64
CA THR A 16 16.60 12.67 -5.11
C THR A 16 17.53 12.25 -3.96
N PHE A 17 17.68 10.93 -3.79
CA PHE A 17 18.65 10.36 -2.86
C PHE A 17 20.05 10.49 -3.46
N PRO A 18 21.00 11.13 -2.75
CA PRO A 18 22.30 11.51 -3.34
C PRO A 18 23.34 10.38 -3.38
N HIS A 19 23.00 9.20 -2.89
CA HIS A 19 23.86 8.03 -2.82
C HIS A 19 23.37 6.91 -3.74
N LYS A 20 23.82 5.68 -3.51
CA LYS A 20 23.41 4.49 -4.28
C LYS A 20 22.15 3.86 -3.70
N ASP A 21 21.46 3.03 -4.50
CA ASP A 21 20.32 2.23 -4.03
C ASP A 21 20.72 1.29 -2.90
N GLU A 22 21.95 0.76 -2.96
CA GLU A 22 22.52 -0.15 -1.97
C GLU A 22 22.59 0.45 -0.56
N ASP A 23 22.66 1.78 -0.47
CA ASP A 23 22.72 2.51 0.81
C ASP A 23 21.33 2.70 1.45
N LYS A 24 20.25 2.27 0.77
CA LYS A 24 18.88 2.41 1.27
C LYS A 24 18.48 1.22 2.16
N GLY A 25 17.69 1.51 3.20
CA GLY A 25 17.20 0.48 4.12
C GLY A 25 16.42 -0.63 3.42
N ASP A 26 15.54 -0.29 2.48
CA ASP A 26 14.75 -1.30 1.75
C ASP A 26 15.61 -2.20 0.85
N TRP A 27 16.74 -1.70 0.34
CA TRP A 27 17.73 -2.55 -0.32
C TRP A 27 18.33 -3.58 0.63
N GLN A 28 18.69 -3.15 1.86
CA GLN A 28 19.26 -4.05 2.88
C GLN A 28 18.22 -5.11 3.31
N VAL A 29 16.96 -4.71 3.48
CA VAL A 29 15.87 -5.64 3.78
C VAL A 29 15.71 -6.68 2.68
N ALA A 30 15.69 -6.25 1.40
CA ALA A 30 15.62 -7.18 0.26
C ALA A 30 16.85 -8.11 0.22
N SER A 31 18.05 -7.57 0.47
CA SER A 31 19.28 -8.35 0.48
C SER A 31 19.25 -9.43 1.56
N TRP A 32 18.82 -9.08 2.77
CA TRP A 32 18.64 -10.05 3.84
C TRP A 32 17.62 -11.15 3.47
N ALA A 33 16.49 -10.77 2.89
CA ALA A 33 15.47 -11.74 2.47
C ALA A 33 16.01 -12.69 1.38
N VAL A 34 16.78 -12.15 0.44
CA VAL A 34 17.48 -12.93 -0.59
C VAL A 34 18.44 -13.94 0.04
N GLU A 35 19.24 -13.52 1.03
CA GLU A 35 20.16 -14.40 1.74
C GLU A 35 19.42 -15.54 2.46
N GLN A 36 18.26 -15.26 3.10
CA GLN A 36 17.45 -16.31 3.73
C GLN A 36 16.98 -17.35 2.71
N LEU A 37 16.53 -16.92 1.53
CA LEU A 37 16.07 -17.82 0.48
C LEU A 37 17.25 -18.60 -0.17
N ASP A 38 18.40 -17.96 -0.34
CA ASP A 38 19.61 -18.60 -0.89
C ASP A 38 20.22 -19.64 0.06
N ALA A 39 19.97 -19.51 1.37
CA ALA A 39 20.33 -20.53 2.35
C ALA A 39 19.53 -21.84 2.19
N LYS A 40 18.50 -21.86 1.31
CA LYS A 40 17.64 -23.01 1.00
C LYS A 40 17.08 -23.66 2.28
N PRO A 41 16.09 -23.03 2.91
CA PRO A 41 15.48 -23.57 4.13
C PRO A 41 15.00 -25.00 3.89
N LYS A 42 15.35 -25.91 4.80
CA LYS A 42 15.02 -27.34 4.71
C LYS A 42 13.64 -27.67 5.26
N GLU A 43 13.15 -26.83 6.15
CA GLU A 43 11.84 -26.96 6.80
C GLU A 43 10.85 -25.93 6.25
N PRO A 44 9.54 -26.15 6.39
CA PRO A 44 8.57 -25.13 6.08
C PRO A 44 8.90 -23.80 6.78
N PHE A 45 8.82 -22.70 6.07
CA PHE A 45 9.16 -21.39 6.61
C PHE A 45 8.02 -20.38 6.44
N PHE A 46 8.04 -19.37 7.29
CA PHE A 46 7.26 -18.16 7.16
C PHE A 46 8.23 -16.97 7.11
N LEU A 47 8.25 -16.25 6.00
CA LEU A 47 9.13 -15.11 5.79
C LEU A 47 8.30 -13.85 5.58
N SER A 48 8.39 -12.91 6.52
CA SER A 48 7.78 -11.58 6.38
C SER A 48 8.84 -10.57 6.01
N VAL A 49 8.63 -9.87 4.89
CA VAL A 49 9.55 -8.87 4.35
C VAL A 49 8.82 -7.55 4.25
N GLY A 50 9.21 -6.56 5.07
CA GLY A 50 8.57 -5.24 5.11
C GLY A 50 9.45 -4.16 4.51
N PHE A 51 8.91 -3.40 3.55
CA PHE A 51 9.56 -2.24 2.96
C PHE A 51 8.96 -0.96 3.54
N PHE A 52 9.79 0.05 3.71
CA PHE A 52 9.38 1.34 4.28
C PHE A 52 8.80 2.28 3.22
N LEU A 53 9.41 2.33 2.05
CA LEU A 53 8.94 3.18 0.96
C LEU A 53 7.66 2.62 0.30
N PRO A 54 6.80 3.49 -0.25
CA PRO A 54 6.95 4.94 -0.47
C PRO A 54 6.54 5.83 0.71
N HIS A 55 6.64 5.39 1.96
CA HIS A 55 6.39 6.25 3.12
C HIS A 55 7.34 7.46 3.11
N VAL A 56 6.84 8.62 3.56
CA VAL A 56 7.67 9.82 3.70
C VAL A 56 8.76 9.63 4.78
N PRO A 57 9.97 10.15 4.57
CA PRO A 57 10.43 10.97 3.45
C PRO A 57 10.65 10.15 2.17
N CYS A 58 10.12 10.69 1.05
CA CYS A 58 10.16 10.01 -0.25
C CYS A 58 11.46 10.35 -1.00
N TYR A 59 12.50 9.56 -0.79
CA TYR A 59 13.76 9.70 -1.50
C TYR A 59 14.07 8.47 -2.33
N ALA A 60 14.36 8.65 -3.62
CA ALA A 60 14.86 7.62 -4.53
C ALA A 60 16.05 8.15 -5.33
N THR A 61 16.90 7.28 -5.85
CA THR A 61 18.02 7.70 -6.71
C THR A 61 17.52 8.21 -8.07
N GLN A 62 18.31 9.02 -8.75
CA GLN A 62 17.91 9.72 -9.97
C GLN A 62 17.34 8.78 -11.04
N LYS A 63 17.89 7.58 -11.22
CA LYS A 63 17.43 6.61 -12.23
C LYS A 63 15.94 6.25 -12.09
N TRP A 64 15.36 6.31 -10.89
CA TRP A 64 13.94 6.04 -10.67
C TRP A 64 13.07 7.24 -11.03
N PHE A 65 13.58 8.46 -10.86
CA PHE A 65 12.93 9.68 -11.35
C PHE A 65 12.89 9.74 -12.88
N ASP A 66 13.93 9.24 -13.54
CA ASP A 66 14.05 9.25 -15.00
C ASP A 66 12.99 8.38 -15.70
N LEU A 67 12.30 7.51 -14.94
CA LEU A 67 11.15 6.75 -15.43
C LEU A 67 9.89 7.60 -15.62
N TYR A 68 9.84 8.80 -15.03
CA TYR A 68 8.64 9.64 -14.99
C TYR A 68 8.90 11.01 -15.61
N PRO A 69 7.96 11.53 -16.42
CA PRO A 69 8.12 12.84 -17.03
C PRO A 69 8.22 13.94 -15.98
N ASP A 70 8.98 15.01 -16.30
CA ASP A 70 9.12 16.18 -15.42
C ASP A 70 8.17 17.31 -15.84
N ASP A 71 6.91 16.94 -16.01
CA ASP A 71 5.81 17.86 -16.31
C ASP A 71 4.54 17.45 -15.56
N ASP A 72 3.48 18.21 -15.73
CA ASP A 72 2.23 18.01 -14.99
C ASP A 72 1.42 16.79 -15.43
N SER A 73 1.87 16.03 -16.42
CA SER A 73 1.22 14.79 -16.85
C SER A 73 1.26 13.68 -15.79
N VAL A 74 2.20 13.77 -14.82
CA VAL A 74 2.28 12.84 -13.67
C VAL A 74 1.24 13.12 -12.60
N LEU A 75 0.61 14.31 -12.60
CA LEU A 75 -0.31 14.72 -11.56
C LEU A 75 -1.63 13.95 -11.66
N PRO A 76 -2.21 13.54 -10.52
CA PRO A 76 -3.52 12.93 -10.53
C PRO A 76 -4.60 13.92 -10.98
N LYS A 77 -5.62 13.40 -11.65
CA LYS A 77 -6.79 14.20 -12.02
C LYS A 77 -7.65 14.47 -10.80
N ILE A 78 -7.66 15.71 -10.33
CA ILE A 78 -8.42 16.10 -9.15
C ILE A 78 -9.71 16.86 -9.50
N ARG A 79 -10.74 16.66 -8.68
CA ARG A 79 -12.00 17.41 -8.74
C ARG A 79 -12.03 18.44 -7.62
N ARG A 80 -11.83 19.72 -7.94
CA ARG A 80 -11.76 20.82 -6.94
C ARG A 80 -12.98 20.95 -6.03
N LYS A 81 -14.13 20.47 -6.47
CA LYS A 81 -15.40 20.58 -5.74
C LYS A 81 -15.87 19.24 -5.17
N ASP A 82 -15.04 18.23 -5.17
CA ASP A 82 -15.38 16.84 -4.85
C ASP A 82 -15.83 16.63 -3.39
N ARG A 83 -15.55 17.58 -2.49
CA ARG A 83 -15.95 17.50 -1.08
C ARG A 83 -17.18 18.35 -0.72
N LYS A 84 -17.84 19.00 -1.70
CA LYS A 84 -18.95 19.91 -1.41
C LYS A 84 -20.17 19.23 -0.77
N ASP A 85 -20.39 17.98 -1.11
CA ASP A 85 -21.51 17.14 -0.65
C ASP A 85 -21.12 16.22 0.52
N THR A 86 -19.90 16.36 1.05
CA THR A 86 -19.44 15.55 2.17
C THR A 86 -19.60 16.29 3.50
N PRO A 87 -19.82 15.57 4.64
CA PRO A 87 -19.85 16.20 5.95
C PRO A 87 -18.57 16.99 6.23
N ARG A 88 -18.72 18.15 6.85
CA ARG A 88 -17.57 19.04 7.09
C ARG A 88 -16.48 18.40 7.95
N PHE A 89 -16.84 17.52 8.86
CA PHE A 89 -15.90 16.78 9.70
C PHE A 89 -14.93 15.92 8.88
N SER A 90 -15.39 15.32 7.76
CA SER A 90 -14.54 14.57 6.84
C SER A 90 -13.34 15.35 6.30
N TRP A 91 -13.43 16.69 6.32
CA TRP A 91 -12.38 17.58 5.83
C TRP A 91 -11.23 17.74 6.85
N TYR A 92 -11.48 17.45 8.12
CA TYR A 92 -10.55 17.67 9.22
C TYR A 92 -9.93 16.38 9.72
N LEU A 93 -10.48 15.22 9.37
CA LEU A 93 -10.01 13.94 9.85
C LEU A 93 -8.51 13.72 9.59
N HIS A 94 -8.03 14.09 8.39
CA HIS A 94 -6.63 14.01 8.00
C HIS A 94 -5.75 15.12 8.63
N TRP A 95 -6.35 16.15 9.26
CA TRP A 95 -5.57 17.23 9.86
C TRP A 95 -4.96 16.88 11.19
N TYR A 96 -5.39 15.79 11.79
CA TYR A 96 -4.85 15.34 13.07
C TYR A 96 -3.36 14.99 12.97
N LEU A 97 -2.90 14.53 11.82
CA LEU A 97 -1.48 14.26 11.58
C LEU A 97 -0.85 15.37 10.72
N PRO A 98 0.47 15.57 10.88
CA PRO A 98 1.22 16.57 10.12
C PRO A 98 1.41 16.10 8.66
N GLU A 99 0.41 16.31 7.85
CA GLU A 99 0.44 16.06 6.40
C GLU A 99 0.65 17.38 5.65
N VAL A 100 1.39 17.31 4.55
CA VAL A 100 1.60 18.48 3.69
C VAL A 100 0.29 18.81 3.00
N ARG A 101 -0.15 20.07 3.07
CA ARG A 101 -1.40 20.50 2.43
C ARG A 101 -1.22 20.69 0.93
N LEU A 102 -2.17 20.21 0.14
CA LEU A 102 -2.13 20.38 -1.31
C LEU A 102 -2.01 21.88 -1.70
N LYS A 103 -2.75 22.75 -1.01
CA LYS A 103 -2.63 24.21 -1.23
C LYS A 103 -1.18 24.70 -1.09
N PHE A 104 -0.47 24.28 -0.06
CA PHE A 104 0.95 24.65 0.13
C PHE A 104 1.81 24.09 -1.01
N LEU A 105 1.60 22.85 -1.43
CA LEU A 105 2.35 22.24 -2.53
C LEU A 105 2.14 22.97 -3.85
N GLU A 106 0.92 23.46 -4.10
CA GLU A 106 0.57 24.26 -5.28
C GLU A 106 1.21 25.65 -5.22
N GLU A 107 1.06 26.37 -4.10
CA GLU A 107 1.63 27.71 -3.90
C GLU A 107 3.16 27.74 -3.97
N THR A 108 3.80 26.63 -3.63
CA THR A 108 5.28 26.48 -3.65
C THR A 108 5.80 25.75 -4.89
N ASN A 109 4.94 25.36 -5.83
CA ASN A 109 5.29 24.55 -7.01
C ASN A 109 5.95 23.20 -6.65
N GLN A 110 5.56 22.58 -5.53
CA GLN A 110 6.13 21.32 -5.05
C GLN A 110 5.25 20.10 -5.30
N TRP A 111 4.01 20.29 -5.76
CA TRP A 111 3.08 19.18 -5.94
C TRP A 111 3.61 18.12 -6.92
N ARG A 112 4.13 18.55 -8.08
CA ARG A 112 4.76 17.65 -9.04
C ARG A 112 5.96 16.91 -8.43
N ASN A 113 6.79 17.61 -7.67
CA ASN A 113 7.99 17.01 -7.08
C ASN A 113 7.65 15.90 -6.09
N ILE A 114 6.67 16.08 -5.20
CA ILE A 114 6.28 15.02 -4.26
C ILE A 114 5.62 13.84 -4.99
N VAL A 115 4.79 14.08 -6.01
CA VAL A 115 4.18 13.01 -6.81
C VAL A 115 5.25 12.19 -7.54
N ARG A 116 6.20 12.83 -8.22
CA ARG A 116 7.32 12.14 -8.87
C ARG A 116 8.17 11.34 -7.87
N SER A 117 8.44 11.93 -6.70
CA SER A 117 9.19 11.24 -5.66
C SER A 117 8.47 10.00 -5.13
N TYR A 118 7.15 10.09 -4.95
CA TYR A 118 6.33 8.93 -4.56
C TYR A 118 6.39 7.82 -5.61
N LEU A 119 6.22 8.16 -6.89
CA LEU A 119 6.30 7.22 -8.01
C LEU A 119 7.70 6.60 -8.13
N ALA A 120 8.75 7.40 -8.02
CA ALA A 120 10.15 6.94 -8.04
C ALA A 120 10.43 5.96 -6.88
N CYS A 121 9.95 6.26 -5.67
CA CYS A 121 10.04 5.37 -4.51
C CYS A 121 9.27 4.06 -4.72
N THR A 122 8.09 4.12 -5.33
CA THR A 122 7.30 2.94 -5.67
C THR A 122 8.05 2.03 -6.66
N SER A 123 8.63 2.60 -7.72
CA SER A 123 9.44 1.82 -8.67
C SER A 123 10.70 1.23 -8.04
N PHE A 124 11.33 1.96 -7.12
CA PHE A 124 12.46 1.42 -6.36
C PHE A 124 12.02 0.19 -5.53
N VAL A 125 10.91 0.29 -4.78
CA VAL A 125 10.39 -0.84 -3.96
C VAL A 125 9.97 -2.00 -4.85
N ASP A 126 9.30 -1.74 -5.97
CA ASP A 126 8.94 -2.79 -6.94
C ASP A 126 10.18 -3.58 -7.39
N SER A 127 11.29 -2.90 -7.63
CA SER A 127 12.57 -3.57 -7.95
C SER A 127 13.10 -4.42 -6.79
N GLN A 128 12.87 -4.03 -5.53
CA GLN A 128 13.28 -4.82 -4.37
C GLN A 128 12.39 -6.06 -4.20
N VAL A 129 11.09 -5.93 -4.41
CA VAL A 129 10.16 -7.08 -4.49
C VAL A 129 10.62 -8.04 -5.59
N GLY A 130 10.96 -7.51 -6.77
CA GLY A 130 11.51 -8.30 -7.87
C GLY A 130 12.77 -9.10 -7.50
N ARG A 131 13.67 -8.53 -6.69
CA ARG A 131 14.87 -9.24 -6.19
C ARG A 131 14.51 -10.43 -5.31
N VAL A 132 13.55 -10.25 -4.40
CA VAL A 132 13.09 -11.35 -3.51
C VAL A 132 12.39 -12.44 -4.30
N LEU A 133 11.50 -12.09 -5.24
CA LEU A 133 10.82 -13.06 -6.11
C LEU A 133 11.80 -13.80 -7.02
N ALA A 134 12.83 -13.13 -7.53
CA ALA A 134 13.88 -13.77 -8.31
C ALA A 134 14.69 -14.78 -7.48
N ALA A 135 14.93 -14.49 -6.18
CA ALA A 135 15.56 -15.42 -5.27
C ALA A 135 14.70 -16.67 -5.01
N LEU A 136 13.40 -16.47 -4.80
CA LEU A 136 12.46 -17.58 -4.65
C LEU A 136 12.50 -18.51 -5.86
N LYS A 137 12.44 -17.93 -7.07
CA LYS A 137 12.47 -18.65 -8.34
C LYS A 137 13.79 -19.42 -8.56
N ARG A 138 14.95 -18.75 -8.45
CA ARG A 138 16.25 -19.40 -8.71
C ARG A 138 16.57 -20.54 -7.73
N ASN A 139 15.93 -20.55 -6.56
CA ASN A 139 16.05 -21.60 -5.57
C ASN A 139 14.99 -22.72 -5.72
N ASN A 140 14.14 -22.64 -6.76
CA ASN A 140 13.04 -23.58 -7.03
C ASN A 140 12.05 -23.71 -5.87
N LEU A 141 11.77 -22.60 -5.17
CA LEU A 141 10.84 -22.54 -4.05
C LEU A 141 9.45 -22.03 -4.46
N GLU A 142 9.27 -21.52 -5.68
CA GLU A 142 8.03 -20.88 -6.14
C GLU A 142 6.85 -21.85 -6.22
N GLU A 143 7.09 -23.13 -6.52
CA GLU A 143 6.04 -24.14 -6.65
C GLU A 143 5.43 -24.57 -5.30
N ASP A 144 6.17 -24.35 -4.19
CA ASP A 144 5.77 -24.76 -2.85
C ASP A 144 5.55 -23.56 -1.91
N THR A 145 5.61 -22.33 -2.42
CA THR A 145 5.50 -21.12 -1.60
C THR A 145 4.32 -20.25 -2.00
N ILE A 146 3.48 -19.92 -1.02
CA ILE A 146 2.44 -18.90 -1.19
C ILE A 146 3.06 -17.54 -0.93
N VAL A 147 2.93 -16.67 -1.92
CA VAL A 147 3.37 -15.27 -1.84
C VAL A 147 2.15 -14.38 -1.63
N VAL A 148 2.20 -13.50 -0.64
CA VAL A 148 1.21 -12.44 -0.42
C VAL A 148 1.91 -11.10 -0.48
N LEU A 149 1.47 -10.23 -1.41
CA LEU A 149 1.90 -8.85 -1.51
C LEU A 149 0.75 -7.93 -1.12
N TRP A 150 1.00 -7.02 -0.18
CA TRP A 150 -0.01 -6.09 0.31
C TRP A 150 0.63 -4.81 0.86
N SER A 151 -0.19 -3.77 1.07
CA SER A 151 0.20 -2.56 1.79
C SER A 151 -0.75 -2.34 2.97
N ASP A 152 -0.28 -1.66 4.02
CA ASP A 152 -1.04 -1.36 5.23
C ASP A 152 -2.13 -0.30 4.99
N HIS A 153 -1.85 0.69 4.13
CA HIS A 153 -2.79 1.75 3.72
C HIS A 153 -2.40 2.32 2.35
N GLY A 154 -3.30 3.11 1.78
CA GLY A 154 -3.06 3.90 0.58
C GLY A 154 -2.52 5.31 0.89
N TRP A 155 -2.50 6.19 -0.12
CA TRP A 155 -2.04 7.56 -0.01
C TRP A 155 -2.70 8.46 -1.06
N HIS A 156 -3.29 9.58 -0.62
CA HIS A 156 -3.76 10.62 -1.53
C HIS A 156 -2.58 11.45 -2.04
N LEU A 157 -2.55 11.68 -3.34
CA LEU A 157 -1.56 12.52 -4.00
C LEU A 157 -2.16 13.85 -4.50
N GLY A 158 -3.36 14.21 -4.03
CA GLY A 158 -4.12 15.40 -4.38
C GLY A 158 -5.63 15.14 -4.50
N GLU A 159 -6.04 13.88 -4.59
CA GLU A 159 -7.46 13.49 -4.62
C GLU A 159 -8.14 13.95 -3.34
N LYS A 160 -9.42 14.35 -3.46
CA LYS A 160 -10.14 15.00 -2.35
C LYS A 160 -9.45 16.24 -1.78
N LEU A 161 -8.51 16.85 -2.52
CA LEU A 161 -7.65 17.97 -2.08
C LEU A 161 -6.78 17.62 -0.85
N ILE A 162 -6.39 16.35 -0.75
CA ILE A 162 -5.61 15.77 0.33
C ILE A 162 -4.28 15.26 -0.22
N THR A 163 -3.22 15.38 0.57
CA THR A 163 -1.95 14.68 0.37
C THR A 163 -1.63 13.99 1.68
N GLY A 164 -1.87 12.68 1.72
CA GLY A 164 -1.74 11.91 2.96
C GLY A 164 -2.66 10.70 3.01
N LYS A 165 -2.72 10.05 4.17
CA LYS A 165 -3.32 8.73 4.35
C LYS A 165 -4.51 8.67 5.30
N ASN A 166 -4.69 9.68 6.15
CA ASN A 166 -5.64 9.65 7.27
C ASN A 166 -7.07 9.95 6.82
N THR A 167 -7.64 9.08 6.02
CA THR A 167 -9.00 9.21 5.48
C THR A 167 -9.68 7.85 5.42
N LEU A 168 -11.01 7.87 5.22
CA LEU A 168 -11.81 6.67 4.95
C LEU A 168 -12.20 6.54 3.47
N TRP A 169 -11.66 7.41 2.60
CA TRP A 169 -11.84 7.32 1.16
C TRP A 169 -10.89 6.27 0.54
N ASP A 170 -11.28 5.80 -0.65
CA ASP A 170 -10.59 4.70 -1.33
C ASP A 170 -9.07 4.93 -1.47
N ASP A 171 -8.63 6.14 -1.80
CA ASP A 171 -7.19 6.43 -1.98
C ASP A 171 -6.37 6.26 -0.68
N GLY A 172 -7.00 6.39 0.48
CA GLY A 172 -6.38 6.13 1.78
C GLY A 172 -6.56 4.71 2.29
N ALA A 173 -7.67 4.05 1.94
CA ALA A 173 -8.08 2.76 2.52
C ALA A 173 -7.88 1.56 1.56
N ARG A 174 -7.92 1.78 0.24
CA ARG A 174 -7.75 0.72 -0.74
C ARG A 174 -6.27 0.49 -1.04
N VAL A 175 -5.85 -0.75 -0.91
CA VAL A 175 -4.46 -1.17 -1.07
C VAL A 175 -4.33 -2.31 -2.08
N PRO A 176 -3.15 -2.53 -2.68
CA PRO A 176 -2.88 -3.79 -3.36
C PRO A 176 -3.01 -4.96 -2.38
N LEU A 177 -3.62 -6.05 -2.83
CA LEU A 177 -3.66 -7.33 -2.15
C LEU A 177 -3.57 -8.43 -3.21
N VAL A 178 -2.41 -9.05 -3.30
CA VAL A 178 -2.10 -10.02 -4.34
C VAL A 178 -1.66 -11.32 -3.69
N PHE A 179 -2.21 -12.43 -4.16
CA PHE A 179 -1.81 -13.77 -3.79
C PHE A 179 -1.28 -14.52 -5.01
N ALA A 180 -0.20 -15.27 -4.85
CA ALA A 180 0.35 -16.15 -5.87
C ALA A 180 0.90 -17.42 -5.22
N GLY A 181 0.92 -18.53 -5.97
CA GLY A 181 1.48 -19.80 -5.52
C GLY A 181 0.51 -20.97 -5.65
N PRO A 182 0.82 -22.10 -5.00
CA PRO A 182 0.06 -23.34 -5.11
C PRO A 182 -1.43 -23.16 -4.75
N GLY A 183 -2.30 -23.74 -5.57
CA GLY A 183 -3.75 -23.71 -5.35
C GLY A 183 -4.45 -22.39 -5.67
N ILE A 184 -3.72 -21.41 -6.18
CA ILE A 184 -4.23 -20.08 -6.56
C ILE A 184 -4.30 -19.99 -8.08
N LYS A 185 -5.47 -19.63 -8.61
CA LYS A 185 -5.63 -19.47 -10.06
C LYS A 185 -4.93 -18.19 -10.54
N PRO A 186 -3.97 -18.29 -11.45
CA PRO A 186 -3.17 -17.14 -11.87
C PRO A 186 -3.97 -16.17 -12.76
N ARG A 187 -3.50 -14.92 -12.81
CA ARG A 187 -4.00 -13.88 -13.73
C ARG A 187 -5.49 -13.56 -13.57
N GLN A 188 -6.00 -13.63 -12.34
CA GLN A 188 -7.36 -13.22 -12.04
C GLN A 188 -7.38 -11.87 -11.32
N LEU A 189 -8.41 -11.09 -11.61
CA LEU A 189 -8.77 -9.89 -10.87
C LEU A 189 -10.13 -10.12 -10.21
N CYS A 190 -10.16 -10.09 -8.88
CA CYS A 190 -11.36 -10.23 -8.09
C CYS A 190 -11.91 -8.85 -7.71
N GLY A 191 -13.16 -8.55 -8.07
CA GLY A 191 -13.84 -7.30 -7.70
C GLY A 191 -14.53 -7.33 -6.34
N LYS A 192 -14.47 -8.45 -5.61
CA LYS A 192 -15.08 -8.57 -4.29
C LYS A 192 -14.29 -7.81 -3.23
N PRO A 193 -14.96 -7.16 -2.25
CA PRO A 193 -14.27 -6.49 -1.16
C PRO A 193 -13.48 -7.49 -0.31
N ALA A 194 -12.31 -7.07 0.18
CA ALA A 194 -11.46 -7.85 1.07
C ALA A 194 -10.84 -6.93 2.13
N GLU A 195 -10.52 -7.50 3.27
CA GLU A 195 -9.85 -6.80 4.38
C GLU A 195 -8.47 -7.40 4.63
N LEU A 196 -7.56 -6.63 5.20
CA LEU A 196 -6.26 -7.17 5.62
C LEU A 196 -6.41 -8.23 6.72
N LEU A 197 -7.49 -8.20 7.50
CA LEU A 197 -7.86 -9.24 8.46
C LEU A 197 -8.10 -10.61 7.81
N ASP A 198 -8.43 -10.65 6.53
CA ASP A 198 -8.69 -11.87 5.76
C ASP A 198 -7.39 -12.64 5.42
N ILE A 199 -6.25 -11.98 5.46
CA ILE A 199 -4.94 -12.59 5.11
C ILE A 199 -4.66 -13.80 6.01
N TYR A 200 -4.77 -13.64 7.32
CA TYR A 200 -4.42 -14.70 8.25
C TYR A 200 -5.31 -15.96 8.10
N PRO A 201 -6.66 -15.88 8.15
CA PRO A 201 -7.49 -17.06 7.92
C PRO A 201 -7.32 -17.66 6.52
N THR A 202 -6.99 -16.87 5.51
CA THR A 202 -6.68 -17.36 4.16
C THR A 202 -5.40 -18.20 4.17
N LEU A 203 -4.34 -17.72 4.80
CA LEU A 203 -3.09 -18.45 4.92
C LEU A 203 -3.25 -19.75 5.71
N LEU A 204 -4.01 -19.76 6.81
CA LEU A 204 -4.32 -20.99 7.54
C LEU A 204 -5.00 -22.03 6.64
N GLU A 205 -5.98 -21.61 5.82
CA GLU A 205 -6.68 -22.53 4.92
C GLU A 205 -5.78 -23.03 3.79
N LEU A 206 -5.04 -22.14 3.13
CA LEU A 206 -4.15 -22.51 2.03
C LEU A 206 -2.99 -23.42 2.46
N CYS A 207 -2.48 -23.23 3.69
CA CYS A 207 -1.41 -24.05 4.25
C CYS A 207 -1.91 -25.31 4.96
N GLY A 208 -3.23 -25.60 4.97
CA GLY A 208 -3.78 -26.75 5.65
C GLY A 208 -3.66 -26.73 7.18
N LEU A 209 -3.49 -25.54 7.76
CA LEU A 209 -3.33 -25.34 9.20
C LEU A 209 -4.71 -25.30 9.91
N PRO A 210 -4.76 -25.62 11.21
CA PRO A 210 -6.00 -25.61 11.98
C PRO A 210 -6.66 -24.23 11.98
N LYS A 211 -7.98 -24.19 11.79
CA LYS A 211 -8.77 -22.94 11.89
C LYS A 211 -8.68 -22.33 13.28
N ASN A 212 -8.42 -21.05 13.35
CA ASN A 212 -8.47 -20.29 14.59
C ASN A 212 -9.84 -19.55 14.68
N LYS A 213 -10.70 -19.99 15.59
CA LYS A 213 -12.06 -19.44 15.79
C LYS A 213 -12.08 -18.02 16.39
N LYS A 214 -10.94 -17.51 16.85
CA LYS A 214 -10.81 -16.15 17.42
C LYS A 214 -10.56 -15.09 16.34
N LEU A 215 -10.31 -15.50 15.09
CA LEU A 215 -10.07 -14.57 13.99
C LEU A 215 -11.42 -14.01 13.50
N GLU A 216 -11.44 -12.70 13.27
CA GLU A 216 -12.61 -11.97 12.77
C GLU A 216 -12.66 -11.91 11.25
N GLY A 217 -11.50 -12.02 10.58
CA GLY A 217 -11.38 -12.07 9.13
C GLY A 217 -11.93 -13.36 8.52
N HIS A 218 -12.18 -13.34 7.23
CA HIS A 218 -12.78 -14.42 6.47
C HIS A 218 -11.87 -14.87 5.34
N SER A 219 -11.63 -16.18 5.22
CA SER A 219 -10.76 -16.72 4.18
C SER A 219 -11.20 -16.30 2.77
N LEU A 220 -10.22 -15.87 1.98
CA LEU A 220 -10.36 -15.54 0.56
C LEU A 220 -10.09 -16.76 -0.36
N ALA A 221 -9.82 -17.93 0.18
CA ALA A 221 -9.52 -19.13 -0.61
C ALA A 221 -10.56 -19.44 -1.71
N PRO A 222 -11.88 -19.24 -1.51
CA PRO A 222 -12.86 -19.38 -2.59
C PRO A 222 -12.59 -18.41 -3.75
N GLN A 223 -12.32 -17.12 -3.45
CA GLN A 223 -12.07 -16.09 -4.45
C GLN A 223 -10.70 -16.26 -5.15
N LEU A 224 -9.74 -16.88 -4.50
CA LEU A 224 -8.43 -17.21 -5.09
C LEU A 224 -8.51 -18.37 -6.08
N LYS A 225 -9.52 -19.24 -5.96
CA LYS A 225 -9.83 -20.33 -6.91
C LYS A 225 -10.72 -19.85 -8.05
N ASP A 226 -11.67 -18.99 -7.73
CA ASP A 226 -12.63 -18.41 -8.68
C ASP A 226 -12.93 -16.96 -8.27
N ALA A 227 -12.49 -15.99 -9.08
CA ALA A 227 -12.65 -14.57 -8.80
C ALA A 227 -14.13 -14.13 -8.67
N ASP A 228 -15.06 -14.87 -9.28
CA ASP A 228 -16.49 -14.62 -9.25
C ASP A 228 -17.20 -15.31 -8.07
N ALA A 229 -16.47 -16.13 -7.30
CA ALA A 229 -17.04 -16.79 -6.13
C ALA A 229 -17.76 -15.79 -5.21
N PRO A 230 -18.95 -16.09 -4.70
CA PRO A 230 -19.72 -15.15 -3.91
C PRO A 230 -19.03 -14.82 -2.59
N ARG A 231 -19.06 -13.53 -2.21
CA ARG A 231 -18.61 -13.06 -0.91
C ARG A 231 -19.68 -12.16 -0.29
N LYS A 232 -20.10 -12.48 0.90
CA LYS A 232 -21.19 -11.76 1.60
C LYS A 232 -20.70 -10.69 2.59
N TRP A 233 -19.44 -10.71 2.94
CA TRP A 233 -18.85 -9.75 3.90
C TRP A 233 -18.35 -8.51 3.19
N PRO A 234 -18.72 -7.32 3.66
CA PRO A 234 -18.09 -6.07 3.21
C PRO A 234 -16.68 -5.96 3.78
N ALA A 235 -15.90 -5.02 3.28
CA ALA A 235 -14.67 -4.56 3.93
C ALA A 235 -14.98 -3.38 4.86
N ILE A 236 -14.40 -3.39 6.06
CA ILE A 236 -14.56 -2.35 7.07
C ILE A 236 -13.21 -1.69 7.34
N THR A 237 -13.19 -0.37 7.33
CA THR A 237 -12.03 0.43 7.71
C THR A 237 -12.41 1.35 8.84
N THR A 238 -11.61 1.38 9.90
CA THR A 238 -11.84 2.26 11.06
C THR A 238 -10.71 3.28 11.16
N HIS A 239 -11.07 4.53 11.38
CA HIS A 239 -10.12 5.60 11.67
C HIS A 239 -10.52 6.35 12.93
N ASN A 240 -9.74 6.19 14.00
CA ASN A 240 -10.07 6.67 15.32
C ASN A 240 -11.41 6.12 15.86
N HIS A 241 -11.92 6.72 16.95
CA HIS A 241 -13.17 6.32 17.58
C HIS A 241 -14.37 6.70 16.71
N ASP A 242 -15.28 5.77 16.47
CA ASP A 242 -16.58 5.93 15.79
C ASP A 242 -16.54 6.46 14.33
N ASN A 243 -15.38 6.48 13.68
CA ASN A 243 -15.27 6.78 12.25
C ASN A 243 -15.05 5.49 11.47
N HIS A 244 -16.03 5.09 10.66
CA HIS A 244 -16.03 3.82 9.96
C HIS A 244 -16.37 3.98 8.48
N GLY A 245 -15.61 3.31 7.63
CA GLY A 245 -15.93 3.09 6.23
C GLY A 245 -16.37 1.64 6.02
N VAL A 246 -17.46 1.43 5.29
CA VAL A 246 -17.95 0.11 4.88
C VAL A 246 -17.98 0.04 3.37
N ARG A 247 -17.28 -0.93 2.79
CA ARG A 247 -17.22 -1.14 1.36
C ARG A 247 -17.82 -2.50 0.99
N SER A 248 -18.91 -2.49 0.25
CA SER A 248 -19.44 -3.68 -0.40
C SER A 248 -19.03 -3.70 -1.88
N GLU A 249 -19.49 -4.69 -2.63
CA GLU A 249 -19.21 -4.81 -4.07
C GLU A 249 -19.72 -3.59 -4.86
N HIS A 250 -20.86 -3.01 -4.46
CA HIS A 250 -21.52 -1.93 -5.20
C HIS A 250 -21.65 -0.61 -4.41
N TRP A 251 -21.44 -0.64 -3.09
CA TRP A 251 -21.70 0.49 -2.22
C TRP A 251 -20.48 0.86 -1.37
N SER A 252 -20.32 2.14 -1.15
CA SER A 252 -19.40 2.68 -0.16
C SER A 252 -20.19 3.59 0.77
N PHE A 253 -20.08 3.34 2.07
CA PHE A 253 -20.71 4.16 3.11
C PHE A 253 -19.63 4.57 4.10
N ILE A 254 -19.63 5.85 4.52
CA ILE A 254 -18.72 6.35 5.54
C ILE A 254 -19.55 7.03 6.61
N GLN A 255 -19.34 6.61 7.86
CA GLN A 255 -19.88 7.28 9.05
C GLN A 255 -18.75 8.07 9.71
N TYR A 256 -19.05 9.28 10.13
CA TYR A 256 -18.19 10.12 10.95
C TYR A 256 -18.89 10.40 12.29
N ALA A 257 -18.13 10.35 13.40
CA ALA A 257 -18.63 10.63 14.75
C ALA A 257 -18.63 12.14 15.05
#